data_82ec699475554e80b9c67b6a76d7a5d0
#
_entry.id   82ec699475554e80b9c67b6a76d7a5d0
#
_cell.length_a   1.000
_cell.length_b   1.000
_cell.length_c   1.000
_cell.angle_alpha   90.00
_cell.angle_beta   90.00
_cell.angle_gamma   90.00
#
_symmetry.space_group_name_H-M   'P 1'
#
loop_
_entity.id
_entity.type
_entity.pdbx_description
1 polymer ?
#
loop_
_entity_poly.entity_id
_entity_poly.type
_entity_poly.pdbx_seq_one_letter_code
_entity_poly.pdbx_strand_id
1 'polypeptide(L)'
;MAATTLTDTGEENCGDPGLDYHALNAKLNLYDADGLIQFDADRAAARQYFLQHVNKNTVYFHDLEEKMDYLLKEGYYERGVLDAYDFSFVKRLYKAAYAKKFRFPTFLGAFKYYTSYTLKTFDGTRYLERYEDRVCMVALTLARGDEALAMSLMEEIIEGRFQPATPTFLNAGKAARGELVSCFLLRIEDNMESIARGINSALQLSKRGGGVALNLSNLRELGAPIKRIQN
;
A
#
# COMPACT_ATOMS: atom_id res chain seq x y z
N MET A 1 -21.93 6.62 -15.25
CA MET A 1 -20.66 5.92 -15.47
C MET A 1 -19.94 6.67 -16.58
N ALA A 2 -19.03 7.57 -16.26
CA ALA A 2 -18.24 8.30 -17.23
C ALA A 2 -16.86 7.68 -17.24
N ALA A 3 -16.46 7.14 -18.39
CA ALA A 3 -15.10 6.69 -18.65
C ALA A 3 -14.20 7.92 -18.72
N THR A 4 -13.28 8.03 -17.76
CA THR A 4 -12.24 9.05 -17.79
C THR A 4 -11.22 8.63 -18.83
N THR A 5 -11.26 9.25 -19.99
CA THR A 5 -10.21 9.18 -21.01
C THR A 5 -8.96 9.83 -20.45
N LEU A 6 -7.91 9.05 -20.25
CA LEU A 6 -6.56 9.56 -20.02
C LEU A 6 -6.12 10.32 -21.30
N THR A 7 -6.06 11.64 -21.21
CA THR A 7 -5.47 12.45 -22.25
C THR A 7 -3.95 12.23 -22.24
N ASP A 8 -3.47 11.72 -23.34
CA ASP A 8 -2.06 11.61 -23.70
C ASP A 8 -1.47 13.04 -23.81
N THR A 9 -0.73 13.46 -22.78
CA THR A 9 0.13 14.64 -22.86
C THR A 9 1.46 14.18 -23.42
N GLY A 10 1.61 14.33 -24.72
CA GLY A 10 2.85 14.04 -25.44
C GLY A 10 4.03 14.85 -24.89
N GLU A 11 4.86 14.24 -24.07
CA GLU A 11 6.23 14.65 -23.84
C GLU A 11 7.13 13.78 -24.72
N GLU A 12 7.84 14.44 -25.62
CA GLU A 12 8.83 13.84 -26.51
C GLU A 12 9.90 13.13 -25.69
N ASN A 13 9.92 11.83 -25.79
CA ASN A 13 10.82 10.92 -25.11
C ASN A 13 12.20 10.97 -25.81
N CYS A 14 13.08 11.89 -25.38
CA CYS A 14 14.48 11.91 -25.81
C CYS A 14 15.28 10.92 -24.97
N GLY A 15 15.10 9.64 -25.20
CA GLY A 15 15.85 8.54 -24.56
C GLY A 15 15.91 7.37 -25.50
N ASP A 16 17.09 6.73 -25.53
CA ASP A 16 17.44 5.51 -26.23
C ASP A 16 16.21 4.71 -26.74
N PRO A 17 16.15 4.30 -28.02
CA PRO A 17 15.04 3.52 -28.58
C PRO A 17 14.90 2.12 -27.95
N GLY A 18 15.36 1.94 -26.74
CA GLY A 18 15.15 0.76 -25.91
C GLY A 18 13.68 0.63 -25.52
N LEU A 19 13.14 -0.50 -25.86
CA LEU A 19 11.88 -1.13 -25.48
C LEU A 19 11.04 -0.34 -24.46
N ASP A 20 9.99 0.31 -24.94
CA ASP A 20 8.91 0.83 -24.11
C ASP A 20 8.34 -0.33 -23.25
N TYR A 21 8.32 -0.16 -21.93
CA TYR A 21 7.83 -1.20 -21.02
C TYR A 21 6.33 -1.52 -21.23
N HIS A 22 5.53 -0.57 -21.71
CA HIS A 22 4.13 -0.81 -22.07
C HIS A 22 4.04 -1.69 -23.33
N ALA A 23 4.83 -1.40 -24.36
CA ALA A 23 4.88 -2.20 -25.55
C ALA A 23 5.45 -3.58 -25.28
N LEU A 24 6.45 -3.68 -24.39
CA LEU A 24 7.02 -4.96 -23.97
C LEU A 24 5.97 -5.78 -23.22
N ASN A 25 5.27 -5.18 -22.27
CA ASN A 25 4.21 -5.84 -21.50
C ASN A 25 3.03 -6.27 -22.40
N ALA A 26 2.65 -5.46 -23.38
CA ALA A 26 1.59 -5.79 -24.34
C ALA A 26 1.96 -6.92 -25.30
N LYS A 27 3.26 -7.10 -25.59
CA LYS A 27 3.77 -8.20 -26.43
C LYS A 27 4.03 -9.48 -25.66
N LEU A 28 3.95 -9.44 -24.33
CA LEU A 28 4.17 -10.61 -23.51
C LEU A 28 3.04 -11.63 -23.74
N ASN A 29 3.37 -12.70 -24.46
CA ASN A 29 2.65 -13.94 -24.26
C ASN A 29 2.99 -14.44 -22.86
N LEU A 30 2.04 -14.35 -21.95
CA LEU A 30 2.22 -14.86 -20.58
C LEU A 30 2.52 -16.35 -20.54
N TYR A 31 2.24 -17.06 -21.63
CA TYR A 31 2.42 -18.49 -21.76
C TYR A 31 3.33 -18.81 -22.94
N ASP A 32 4.24 -19.75 -22.78
CA ASP A 32 5.02 -20.33 -23.86
C ASP A 32 4.20 -21.35 -24.68
N ALA A 33 4.85 -21.99 -25.65
CA ALA A 33 4.21 -22.99 -26.49
C ALA A 33 3.70 -24.23 -25.71
N ASP A 34 4.26 -24.48 -24.53
CA ASP A 34 3.91 -25.58 -23.63
C ASP A 34 2.87 -25.17 -22.58
N GLY A 35 2.37 -23.91 -22.61
CA GLY A 35 1.39 -23.37 -21.68
C GLY A 35 1.97 -22.96 -20.31
N LEU A 36 3.29 -22.85 -20.20
CA LEU A 36 3.96 -22.40 -18.99
C LEU A 36 4.15 -20.87 -18.97
N ILE A 37 4.07 -20.27 -17.78
CA ILE A 37 4.22 -18.82 -17.60
C ILE A 37 5.67 -18.39 -17.87
N GLN A 38 5.86 -17.41 -18.74
CA GLN A 38 7.17 -16.84 -19.09
C GLN A 38 7.60 -15.76 -18.12
N PHE A 39 8.16 -16.13 -16.98
CA PHE A 39 8.62 -15.18 -15.96
C PHE A 39 9.78 -14.27 -16.40
N ASP A 40 10.62 -14.73 -17.30
CA ASP A 40 11.79 -13.95 -17.75
C ASP A 40 11.40 -12.72 -18.57
N ALA A 41 10.36 -12.85 -19.40
CA ALA A 41 9.83 -11.73 -20.18
C ALA A 41 9.19 -10.67 -19.27
N ASP A 42 8.47 -11.09 -18.23
CA ASP A 42 7.85 -10.19 -17.26
C ASP A 42 8.89 -9.46 -16.41
N ARG A 43 9.99 -10.11 -16.03
CA ARG A 43 11.14 -9.46 -15.37
C ARG A 43 11.79 -8.39 -16.25
N ALA A 44 11.88 -8.60 -17.56
CA ALA A 44 12.40 -7.61 -18.48
C ALA A 44 11.50 -6.36 -18.53
N ALA A 45 10.18 -6.54 -18.55
CA ALA A 45 9.22 -5.44 -18.49
C ALA A 45 9.33 -4.67 -17.16
N ALA A 46 9.45 -5.38 -16.03
CA ALA A 46 9.68 -4.76 -14.73
C ALA A 46 10.97 -3.91 -14.72
N ARG A 47 12.08 -4.43 -15.28
CA ARG A 47 13.35 -3.71 -15.39
C ARG A 47 13.22 -2.44 -16.23
N GLN A 48 12.55 -2.50 -17.37
CA GLN A 48 12.34 -1.34 -18.25
C GLN A 48 11.48 -0.28 -17.56
N TYR A 49 10.43 -0.68 -16.84
CA TYR A 49 9.63 0.23 -16.03
C TYR A 49 10.46 1.01 -15.01
N PHE A 50 11.40 0.34 -14.32
CA PHE A 50 12.33 1.01 -13.42
C PHE A 50 13.22 2.02 -14.13
N LEU A 51 13.83 1.63 -15.25
CA LEU A 51 14.78 2.49 -15.98
C LEU A 51 14.08 3.69 -16.61
N GLN A 52 12.92 3.51 -17.21
CA GLN A 52 12.25 4.53 -17.98
C GLN A 52 11.37 5.44 -17.11
N HIS A 53 10.80 4.93 -16.02
CA HIS A 53 9.82 5.66 -15.22
C HIS A 53 10.22 5.83 -13.75
N VAL A 54 10.41 4.74 -13.01
CA VAL A 54 10.57 4.80 -11.55
C VAL A 54 11.81 5.61 -11.16
N ASN A 55 12.97 5.32 -11.74
CA ASN A 55 14.22 5.97 -11.36
C ASN A 55 14.21 7.47 -11.70
N LYS A 56 13.58 7.88 -12.80
CA LYS A 56 13.46 9.28 -13.19
C LYS A 56 12.57 10.09 -12.24
N ASN A 57 11.56 9.44 -11.67
CA ASN A 57 10.58 10.07 -10.79
C ASN A 57 10.86 9.82 -9.29
N THR A 58 11.99 9.24 -8.93
CA THR A 58 12.37 9.02 -7.52
C THR A 58 13.17 10.22 -7.00
N VAL A 59 12.84 10.69 -5.82
CA VAL A 59 13.66 11.64 -5.06
C VAL A 59 14.82 10.88 -4.42
N TYR A 60 16.03 11.32 -4.70
CA TYR A 60 17.24 10.75 -4.11
C TYR A 60 17.75 11.63 -2.99
N PHE A 61 18.15 11.01 -1.91
CA PHE A 61 18.77 11.64 -0.75
C PHE A 61 20.23 11.18 -0.67
N HIS A 62 21.08 12.02 -0.11
CA HIS A 62 22.49 11.71 0.05
C HIS A 62 22.69 10.50 0.99
N ASP A 63 21.98 10.50 2.10
CA ASP A 63 21.99 9.41 3.07
C ASP A 63 20.64 9.20 3.75
N LEU A 64 20.56 8.23 4.66
CA LEU A 64 19.34 7.90 5.37
C LEU A 64 18.92 8.99 6.38
N GLU A 65 19.90 9.70 6.96
CA GLU A 65 19.65 10.75 7.95
C GLU A 65 18.94 11.95 7.29
N GLU A 66 19.49 12.45 6.20
CA GLU A 66 18.85 13.49 5.39
C GLU A 66 17.44 13.09 4.95
N LYS A 67 17.29 11.84 4.51
CA LYS A 67 15.98 11.30 4.10
C LYS A 67 14.97 11.32 5.25
N MET A 68 15.34 10.81 6.43
CA MET A 68 14.45 10.76 7.58
C MET A 68 14.10 12.16 8.08
N ASP A 69 15.07 13.05 8.16
CA ASP A 69 14.85 14.45 8.55
C ASP A 69 13.87 15.15 7.60
N TYR A 70 14.06 14.98 6.29
CA TYR A 70 13.16 15.52 5.29
C TYR A 70 11.73 14.96 5.45
N LEU A 71 11.60 13.63 5.55
CA LEU A 71 10.28 12.98 5.62
C LEU A 71 9.52 13.32 6.91
N LEU A 72 10.23 13.52 8.02
CA LEU A 72 9.65 13.98 9.28
C LEU A 72 9.28 15.46 9.25
N LYS A 73 10.17 16.31 8.74
CA LYS A 73 9.97 17.77 8.67
C LYS A 73 8.79 18.13 7.78
N GLU A 74 8.71 17.51 6.63
CA GLU A 74 7.63 17.74 5.65
C GLU A 74 6.33 17.00 6.00
N GLY A 75 6.28 16.25 7.10
CA GLY A 75 5.06 15.60 7.58
C GLY A 75 4.65 14.37 6.76
N TYR A 76 5.59 13.68 6.15
CA TYR A 76 5.32 12.42 5.44
C TYR A 76 5.31 11.22 6.39
N TYR A 77 6.24 11.17 7.35
CA TYR A 77 6.34 10.09 8.34
C TYR A 77 5.85 10.52 9.72
N GLU A 78 5.26 9.58 10.44
CA GLU A 78 4.83 9.76 11.82
C GLU A 78 6.04 9.71 12.76
N ARG A 79 6.34 10.85 13.41
CA ARG A 79 7.51 11.01 14.28
C ARG A 79 7.55 9.96 15.39
N GLY A 80 6.42 9.69 16.04
CA GLY A 80 6.35 8.76 17.16
C GLY A 80 6.76 7.31 16.82
N VAL A 81 6.75 6.93 15.54
CA VAL A 81 7.26 5.61 15.12
C VAL A 81 8.79 5.57 15.19
N LEU A 82 9.46 6.62 14.70
CA LEU A 82 10.91 6.68 14.69
C LEU A 82 11.49 6.99 16.07
N ASP A 83 10.82 7.82 16.86
CA ASP A 83 11.23 8.18 18.23
C ASP A 83 11.20 6.97 19.19
N ALA A 84 10.54 5.88 18.83
CA ALA A 84 10.53 4.64 19.59
C ALA A 84 11.82 3.81 19.46
N TYR A 85 12.78 4.23 18.61
CA TYR A 85 14.00 3.49 18.30
C TYR A 85 15.23 4.40 18.32
N ASP A 86 16.37 3.82 18.70
CA ASP A 86 17.65 4.45 18.44
C ASP A 86 17.89 4.56 16.93
N PHE A 87 18.32 5.73 16.46
CA PHE A 87 18.58 5.93 15.04
C PHE A 87 19.67 5.00 14.48
N SER A 88 20.61 4.57 15.31
CA SER A 88 21.61 3.56 14.96
C SER A 88 20.97 2.21 14.58
N PHE A 89 19.88 1.83 15.27
CA PHE A 89 19.11 0.64 14.90
C PHE A 89 18.37 0.84 13.58
N VAL A 90 17.71 1.98 13.39
CA VAL A 90 17.04 2.31 12.13
C VAL A 90 18.01 2.19 10.96
N LYS A 91 19.24 2.76 11.08
CA LYS A 91 20.30 2.61 10.07
C LYS A 91 20.64 1.14 9.80
N ARG A 92 20.75 0.32 10.85
CA ARG A 92 21.02 -1.13 10.68
C ARG A 92 19.91 -1.85 9.94
N LEU A 93 18.64 -1.57 10.31
CA LEU A 93 17.46 -2.17 9.69
C LEU A 93 17.39 -1.86 8.19
N TYR A 94 17.52 -0.59 7.83
CA TYR A 94 17.53 -0.17 6.43
C TYR A 94 18.69 -0.78 5.64
N LYS A 95 19.89 -0.78 6.23
CA LYS A 95 21.06 -1.42 5.61
C LYS A 95 20.82 -2.91 5.36
N ALA A 96 20.22 -3.63 6.32
CA ALA A 96 19.87 -5.04 6.17
C ALA A 96 18.83 -5.26 5.06
N ALA A 97 17.78 -4.43 5.02
CA ALA A 97 16.75 -4.49 3.98
C ALA A 97 17.33 -4.30 2.57
N TYR A 98 18.14 -3.26 2.38
CA TYR A 98 18.78 -2.99 1.09
C TYR A 98 19.83 -4.05 0.70
N ALA A 99 20.47 -4.70 1.67
CA ALA A 99 21.41 -5.80 1.41
C ALA A 99 20.73 -7.04 0.79
N LYS A 100 19.41 -7.21 1.00
CA LYS A 100 18.63 -8.29 0.35
C LYS A 100 18.46 -8.08 -1.15
N LYS A 101 18.73 -6.88 -1.68
CA LYS A 101 18.68 -6.55 -3.12
C LYS A 101 17.36 -6.97 -3.75
N PHE A 102 16.25 -6.64 -3.11
CA PHE A 102 14.90 -7.01 -3.55
C PHE A 102 14.66 -6.65 -5.03
N ARG A 103 13.97 -7.52 -5.74
CA ARG A 103 13.54 -7.30 -7.13
C ARG A 103 12.12 -7.81 -7.29
N PHE A 104 11.26 -6.98 -7.87
CA PHE A 104 9.92 -7.42 -8.20
C PHE A 104 9.98 -8.57 -9.21
N PRO A 105 9.32 -9.70 -8.93
CA PRO A 105 9.31 -10.84 -9.86
C PRO A 105 8.47 -10.55 -11.11
N THR A 106 7.49 -9.64 -11.02
CA THR A 106 6.56 -9.31 -12.09
C THR A 106 6.46 -7.81 -12.34
N PHE A 107 6.15 -7.44 -13.59
CA PHE A 107 5.85 -6.06 -13.96
C PHE A 107 4.63 -5.54 -13.19
N LEU A 108 3.56 -6.33 -13.12
CA LEU A 108 2.33 -5.95 -12.40
C LEU A 108 2.61 -5.63 -10.92
N GLY A 109 3.46 -6.43 -10.27
CA GLY A 109 3.87 -6.19 -8.89
C GLY A 109 4.59 -4.85 -8.72
N ALA A 110 5.57 -4.57 -9.59
CA ALA A 110 6.31 -3.32 -9.60
C ALA A 110 5.38 -2.12 -9.89
N PHE A 111 4.60 -2.20 -10.94
CA PHE A 111 3.66 -1.17 -11.36
C PHE A 111 2.64 -0.86 -10.25
N LYS A 112 2.02 -1.89 -9.68
CA LYS A 112 1.02 -1.73 -8.63
C LYS A 112 1.62 -1.12 -7.36
N TYR A 113 2.83 -1.52 -6.98
CA TYR A 113 3.52 -0.93 -5.84
C TYR A 113 3.72 0.58 -6.03
N TYR A 114 4.33 1.00 -7.14
CA TYR A 114 4.65 2.42 -7.38
C TYR A 114 3.42 3.28 -7.68
N THR A 115 2.38 2.72 -8.27
CA THR A 115 1.14 3.49 -8.51
C THR A 115 0.27 3.65 -7.27
N SER A 116 0.23 2.64 -6.37
CA SER A 116 -0.77 2.57 -5.30
C SER A 116 -0.20 2.57 -3.88
N TYR A 117 1.01 2.04 -3.62
CA TYR A 117 1.49 1.80 -2.25
C TYR A 117 2.61 2.73 -1.80
N THR A 118 3.55 3.06 -2.69
CA THR A 118 4.70 3.88 -2.35
C THR A 118 4.29 5.27 -1.86
N LEU A 119 5.08 5.83 -0.95
CA LEU A 119 4.94 7.23 -0.55
C LEU A 119 5.37 8.12 -1.72
N LYS A 120 4.54 9.13 -2.00
CA LYS A 120 4.80 10.14 -3.03
C LYS A 120 4.82 11.53 -2.43
N THR A 121 5.40 12.47 -3.16
CA THR A 121 5.23 13.89 -2.88
C THR A 121 3.74 14.27 -2.86
N PHE A 122 3.36 15.32 -2.15
CA PHE A 122 1.96 15.73 -2.00
C PHE A 122 1.27 16.06 -3.33
N ASP A 123 2.04 16.47 -4.34
CA ASP A 123 1.56 16.65 -5.71
C ASP A 123 1.41 15.34 -6.50
N GLY A 124 1.83 14.22 -5.91
CA GLY A 124 1.73 12.89 -6.51
C GLY A 124 2.74 12.57 -7.61
N THR A 125 3.66 13.50 -7.94
CA THR A 125 4.51 13.40 -9.13
C THR A 125 5.78 12.58 -8.91
N ARG A 126 6.31 12.54 -7.69
CA ARG A 126 7.59 11.89 -7.40
C ARG A 126 7.48 10.88 -6.27
N TYR A 127 8.32 9.83 -6.34
CA TYR A 127 8.40 8.76 -5.35
C TYR A 127 9.42 9.11 -4.26
N LEU A 128 9.03 8.97 -3.00
CA LEU A 128 9.86 9.21 -1.82
C LEU A 128 10.38 7.91 -1.19
N GLU A 129 9.73 6.79 -1.49
CA GLU A 129 10.08 5.47 -0.97
C GLU A 129 10.38 4.48 -2.09
N ARG A 130 11.32 3.59 -1.83
CA ARG A 130 11.46 2.30 -2.50
C ARG A 130 10.72 1.22 -1.71
N TYR A 131 10.63 0.02 -2.25
CA TYR A 131 9.97 -1.10 -1.58
C TYR A 131 10.61 -1.41 -0.21
N GLU A 132 11.94 -1.41 -0.14
CA GLU A 132 12.69 -1.63 1.09
C GLU A 132 12.38 -0.57 2.16
N ASP A 133 12.23 0.69 1.77
CA ASP A 133 11.85 1.77 2.70
C ASP A 133 10.47 1.53 3.30
N ARG A 134 9.50 1.15 2.45
CA ARG A 134 8.13 0.87 2.89
C ARG A 134 8.09 -0.32 3.84
N VAL A 135 8.83 -1.38 3.54
CA VAL A 135 8.94 -2.57 4.40
C VAL A 135 9.52 -2.19 5.76
N CYS A 136 10.60 -1.41 5.80
CA CYS A 136 11.21 -0.96 7.05
C CYS A 136 10.22 -0.14 7.89
N MET A 137 9.49 0.81 7.30
CA MET A 137 8.52 1.62 8.03
C MET A 137 7.34 0.80 8.55
N VAL A 138 6.87 -0.19 7.79
CA VAL A 138 5.84 -1.14 8.24
C VAL A 138 6.35 -1.95 9.43
N ALA A 139 7.56 -2.49 9.34
CA ALA A 139 8.17 -3.29 10.41
C ALA A 139 8.34 -2.46 11.70
N LEU A 140 8.88 -1.25 11.61
CA LEU A 140 9.04 -0.33 12.75
C LEU A 140 7.68 0.02 13.39
N THR A 141 6.67 0.28 12.57
CA THR A 141 5.33 0.64 13.05
C THR A 141 4.67 -0.51 13.82
N LEU A 142 4.77 -1.73 13.30
CA LEU A 142 4.15 -2.92 13.91
C LEU A 142 4.90 -3.39 15.15
N ALA A 143 6.21 -3.26 15.18
CA ALA A 143 7.06 -3.73 16.28
C ALA A 143 7.06 -2.78 17.50
N ARG A 144 6.65 -1.51 17.35
CA ARG A 144 6.44 -0.56 18.47
C ARG A 144 7.61 -0.46 19.46
N GLY A 145 8.84 -0.35 18.97
CA GLY A 145 10.06 -0.25 19.77
C GLY A 145 10.80 -1.57 20.01
N ASP A 146 10.22 -2.71 19.64
CA ASP A 146 10.92 -4.00 19.70
C ASP A 146 11.83 -4.17 18.48
N GLU A 147 13.14 -3.97 18.68
CA GLU A 147 14.16 -4.06 17.62
C GLU A 147 14.23 -5.47 17.00
N ALA A 148 14.12 -6.52 17.82
CA ALA A 148 14.21 -7.90 17.35
C ALA A 148 13.01 -8.26 16.47
N LEU A 149 11.82 -7.86 16.89
CA LEU A 149 10.59 -8.04 16.12
C LEU A 149 10.62 -7.22 14.84
N ALA A 150 11.11 -5.96 14.87
CA ALA A 150 11.23 -5.13 13.68
C ALA A 150 12.15 -5.77 12.63
N MET A 151 13.29 -6.31 13.05
CA MET A 151 14.22 -7.01 12.15
C MET A 151 13.58 -8.25 11.54
N SER A 152 12.94 -9.08 12.35
CA SER A 152 12.23 -10.29 11.90
C SER A 152 11.11 -9.96 10.90
N LEU A 153 10.26 -8.98 11.21
CA LEU A 153 9.17 -8.56 10.31
C LEU A 153 9.70 -8.05 8.97
N MET A 154 10.76 -7.25 8.98
CA MET A 154 11.39 -6.77 7.75
C MET A 154 11.87 -7.93 6.89
N GLU A 155 12.54 -8.92 7.48
CA GLU A 155 13.02 -10.10 6.75
C GLU A 155 11.89 -10.93 6.17
N GLU A 156 10.86 -11.23 6.97
CA GLU A 156 9.69 -12.02 6.54
C GLU A 156 8.94 -11.36 5.38
N ILE A 157 8.80 -10.02 5.42
CA ILE A 157 8.11 -9.27 4.35
C ILE A 157 8.95 -9.24 3.07
N ILE A 158 10.24 -8.94 3.16
CA ILE A 158 11.13 -8.86 1.98
C ILE A 158 11.26 -10.22 1.28
N GLU A 159 11.31 -11.29 2.06
CA GLU A 159 11.41 -12.65 1.52
C GLU A 159 10.05 -13.24 1.09
N GLY A 160 8.96 -12.47 1.25
CA GLY A 160 7.63 -12.86 0.79
C GLY A 160 6.95 -13.94 1.63
N ARG A 161 7.47 -14.24 2.83
CA ARG A 161 6.85 -15.18 3.76
C ARG A 161 5.71 -14.57 4.57
N PHE A 162 5.74 -13.26 4.76
CA PHE A 162 4.66 -12.48 5.37
C PHE A 162 4.26 -11.31 4.48
N GLN A 163 2.99 -11.23 4.14
CA GLN A 163 2.43 -10.11 3.39
C GLN A 163 1.40 -9.38 4.28
N PRO A 164 1.70 -8.17 4.74
CA PRO A 164 0.72 -7.35 5.46
C PRO A 164 -0.51 -7.07 4.62
N ALA A 165 -1.67 -6.93 5.27
CA ALA A 165 -2.88 -6.50 4.58
C ALA A 165 -2.67 -5.13 3.90
N THR A 166 -3.36 -4.91 2.78
CA THR A 166 -3.26 -3.67 1.99
C THR A 166 -3.29 -2.40 2.84
N PRO A 167 -4.25 -2.18 3.75
CA PRO A 167 -4.28 -0.93 4.52
C PRO A 167 -3.10 -0.79 5.47
N THR A 168 -2.63 -1.87 6.07
CA THR A 168 -1.42 -1.86 6.92
C THR A 168 -0.19 -1.49 6.10
N PHE A 169 0.02 -2.16 4.97
CA PHE A 169 1.17 -1.90 4.11
C PHE A 169 1.14 -0.49 3.49
N LEU A 170 -0.06 0.00 3.18
CA LEU A 170 -0.25 1.34 2.61
C LEU A 170 -0.01 2.46 3.64
N ASN A 171 -0.54 2.30 4.87
CA ASN A 171 -0.71 3.42 5.80
C ASN A 171 0.29 3.42 6.97
N ALA A 172 0.90 2.28 7.35
CA ALA A 172 1.76 2.21 8.52
C ALA A 172 2.91 3.21 8.47
N GLY A 173 3.10 3.99 9.53
CA GLY A 173 4.16 4.96 9.68
C GLY A 173 4.03 6.25 8.86
N LYS A 174 2.98 6.41 8.06
CA LYS A 174 2.70 7.68 7.36
C LYS A 174 1.97 8.64 8.30
N ALA A 175 2.34 9.92 8.31
CA ALA A 175 1.70 10.92 9.16
C ALA A 175 0.25 11.19 8.72
N ALA A 176 0.05 11.45 7.42
CA ALA A 176 -1.28 11.52 6.82
C ALA A 176 -1.69 10.13 6.33
N ARG A 177 -2.40 9.39 7.16
CA ARG A 177 -2.78 8.00 6.86
C ARG A 177 -4.26 7.72 7.09
N GLY A 178 -4.77 6.71 6.39
CA GLY A 178 -6.02 6.04 6.70
C GLY A 178 -5.88 5.02 7.84
N GLU A 179 -6.92 4.25 8.08
CA GLU A 179 -6.90 3.15 9.06
C GLU A 179 -5.97 2.01 8.60
N LEU A 180 -5.50 1.21 9.57
CA LEU A 180 -4.67 0.02 9.28
C LEU A 180 -5.52 -1.23 8.97
N VAL A 181 -6.84 -1.09 8.99
CA VAL A 181 -7.81 -2.14 8.68
C VAL A 181 -8.78 -1.63 7.61
N SER A 182 -9.34 -2.54 6.81
CA SER A 182 -10.25 -2.20 5.71
C SER A 182 -11.63 -2.81 5.83
N CYS A 183 -11.86 -3.72 6.78
CA CYS A 183 -13.12 -4.46 6.89
C CYS A 183 -13.71 -4.32 8.29
N PHE A 184 -14.98 -3.93 8.33
CA PHE A 184 -15.76 -3.74 9.57
C PHE A 184 -17.05 -4.52 9.47
N LEU A 185 -17.31 -5.40 10.44
CA LEU A 185 -18.51 -6.20 10.53
C LEU A 185 -19.34 -5.70 11.70
N LEU A 186 -20.57 -5.25 11.43
CA LEU A 186 -21.50 -4.74 12.42
C LEU A 186 -22.69 -5.67 12.54
N ARG A 187 -23.00 -6.10 13.76
CA ARG A 187 -24.19 -6.86 14.07
C ARG A 187 -25.33 -5.91 14.44
N ILE A 188 -26.49 -6.10 13.85
CA ILE A 188 -27.69 -5.31 14.10
C ILE A 188 -28.67 -6.15 14.92
N GLU A 189 -29.18 -5.57 15.99
CA GLU A 189 -30.24 -6.15 16.78
C GLU A 189 -31.60 -5.63 16.32
N ASP A 190 -32.69 -6.40 16.63
CA ASP A 190 -34.04 -6.13 16.16
C ASP A 190 -34.76 -5.01 16.96
N ASN A 191 -34.13 -3.83 16.96
CA ASN A 191 -34.71 -2.61 17.51
C ASN A 191 -34.20 -1.37 16.77
N MET A 192 -34.98 -0.29 16.78
CA MET A 192 -34.68 0.93 16.05
C MET A 192 -33.39 1.60 16.49
N GLU A 193 -33.04 1.50 17.77
CA GLU A 193 -31.80 2.10 18.31
C GLU A 193 -30.56 1.41 17.71
N SER A 194 -30.55 0.09 17.68
CA SER A 194 -29.46 -0.68 17.08
C SER A 194 -29.36 -0.47 15.57
N ILE A 195 -30.50 -0.40 14.89
CA ILE A 195 -30.55 -0.13 13.44
C ILE A 195 -29.97 1.27 13.15
N ALA A 196 -30.44 2.31 13.86
CA ALA A 196 -29.97 3.68 13.67
C ALA A 196 -28.45 3.81 13.96
N ARG A 197 -27.98 3.19 15.05
CA ARG A 197 -26.55 3.13 15.40
C ARG A 197 -25.74 2.43 14.34
N GLY A 198 -26.25 1.31 13.80
CA GLY A 198 -25.61 0.57 12.71
C GLY A 198 -25.44 1.40 11.45
N ILE A 199 -26.47 2.13 11.04
CA ILE A 199 -26.43 3.05 9.88
C ILE A 199 -25.39 4.14 10.11
N ASN A 200 -25.41 4.83 11.25
CA ASN A 200 -24.46 5.87 11.55
C ASN A 200 -23.01 5.35 11.58
N SER A 201 -22.79 4.20 12.23
CA SER A 201 -21.47 3.57 12.28
C SER A 201 -20.96 3.18 10.89
N ALA A 202 -21.85 2.63 10.03
CA ALA A 202 -21.50 2.28 8.66
C ALA A 202 -21.04 3.51 7.86
N LEU A 203 -21.74 4.63 7.98
CA LEU A 203 -21.36 5.88 7.33
C LEU A 203 -20.01 6.40 7.81
N GLN A 204 -19.74 6.39 9.13
CA GLN A 204 -18.49 6.90 9.70
C GLN A 204 -17.28 6.01 9.33
N LEU A 205 -17.45 4.69 9.34
CA LEU A 205 -16.40 3.75 8.97
C LEU A 205 -16.11 3.78 7.47
N SER A 206 -17.17 3.85 6.64
CA SER A 206 -17.03 3.96 5.18
C SER A 206 -16.34 5.26 4.76
N LYS A 207 -16.62 6.38 5.43
CA LYS A 207 -15.94 7.66 5.22
C LYS A 207 -14.43 7.56 5.39
N ARG A 208 -13.95 6.65 6.27
CA ARG A 208 -12.52 6.40 6.52
C ARG A 208 -11.88 5.41 5.53
N GLY A 209 -12.62 5.01 4.49
CA GLY A 209 -12.15 4.08 3.48
C GLY A 209 -12.35 2.60 3.83
N GLY A 210 -13.10 2.28 4.88
CA GLY A 210 -13.41 0.91 5.26
C GLY A 210 -14.56 0.30 4.48
N GLY A 211 -14.46 -0.99 4.14
CA GLY A 211 -15.59 -1.81 3.72
C GLY A 211 -16.43 -2.20 4.92
N VAL A 212 -17.72 -1.90 4.89
CA VAL A 212 -18.62 -2.17 6.02
C VAL A 212 -19.71 -3.15 5.63
N ALA A 213 -19.85 -4.22 6.41
CA ALA A 213 -20.94 -5.17 6.29
C ALA A 213 -21.85 -5.13 7.53
N LEU A 214 -23.16 -5.10 7.29
CA LEU A 214 -24.18 -5.18 8.33
C LEU A 214 -24.73 -6.61 8.38
N ASN A 215 -24.59 -7.28 9.52
CA ASN A 215 -25.24 -8.58 9.74
C ASN A 215 -26.68 -8.32 10.20
N LEU A 216 -27.65 -8.64 9.32
CA LEU A 216 -29.07 -8.43 9.52
C LEU A 216 -29.80 -9.68 10.00
N SER A 217 -29.10 -10.77 10.29
CA SER A 217 -29.71 -12.07 10.65
C SER A 217 -30.60 -12.03 11.92
N ASN A 218 -30.39 -11.02 12.76
CA ASN A 218 -31.20 -10.85 13.98
C ASN A 218 -32.50 -10.06 13.77
N LEU A 219 -32.67 -9.43 12.59
CA LEU A 219 -33.91 -8.72 12.30
C LEU A 219 -35.06 -9.73 12.08
N ARG A 220 -36.23 -9.37 12.55
CA ARG A 220 -37.43 -10.17 12.35
C ARG A 220 -37.78 -10.29 10.86
N GLU A 221 -38.51 -11.33 10.50
CA GLU A 221 -38.99 -11.57 9.16
C GLU A 221 -40.04 -10.55 8.69
N LEU A 222 -40.20 -10.43 7.38
CA LEU A 222 -41.28 -9.62 6.80
C LEU A 222 -42.65 -10.10 7.27
N GLY A 223 -43.48 -9.18 7.75
CA GLY A 223 -44.83 -9.47 8.28
C GLY A 223 -44.85 -9.82 9.77
N ALA A 224 -43.72 -9.96 10.43
CA ALA A 224 -43.70 -10.13 11.88
C ALA A 224 -44.30 -8.91 12.60
N PRO A 225 -45.06 -9.10 13.69
CA PRO A 225 -45.76 -8.01 14.37
C PRO A 225 -44.74 -7.05 15.03
N ILE A 226 -44.96 -5.77 14.87
CA ILE A 226 -44.26 -4.71 15.59
C ILE A 226 -45.00 -4.48 16.90
N LYS A 227 -44.29 -4.65 18.04
CA LYS A 227 -44.89 -4.32 19.35
C LYS A 227 -45.22 -2.82 19.35
N ARG A 228 -46.50 -2.49 19.30
CA ARG A 228 -46.96 -1.13 19.54
C ARG A 228 -46.97 -0.89 21.05
N ILE A 229 -46.69 0.32 21.47
CA ILE A 229 -46.96 0.77 22.83
C ILE A 229 -48.48 0.66 22.98
N GLN A 230 -48.92 -0.27 23.81
CA GLN A 230 -50.35 -0.29 24.25
C GLN A 230 -50.45 0.82 25.28
N ASN A 231 -51.26 1.84 24.97
CA ASN A 231 -51.70 2.84 25.95
C ASN A 231 -52.67 2.17 26.91
#